data_b08679b1917b867df3fa490dfee2288a
#
_entry.id   b08679b1917b867df3fa490dfee2288a
#
_cell.length_a   1.000
_cell.length_b   1.000
_cell.length_c   1.000
_cell.angle_alpha   90.00
_cell.angle_beta   90.00
_cell.angle_gamma   90.00
#
_symmetry.space_group_name_H-M   'P 1'
#
loop_
_entity.id
_entity.type
_entity.pdbx_description
1 polymer ?
#
loop_
_entity_poly.entity_id
_entity_poly.type
_entity_poly.pdbx_seq_one_letter_code
_entity_poly.pdbx_strand_id
1 'polypeptide(L)'
;RVKNFICKNSQIFVMTNEDIAWEELSKISADPPEARDKCIQCKRPVAVCWCPGLPKQRLCPESRIIILQHPAEVKRCLRTAPMLALGLEDGKCMTFRGKKFPLPKHEGLAEILNDKDTILLYPSPGAMALNKLDPVGTNGQRPYNLVLLDGTWPQAKAIYHASPALYLLRAYKLVGVPASEYVIRTQPTEGCLSTLETGALALSILEGNQQLRNIMLGPLHYLCRFQLENGAVTHQSKEFLIKQKTYPKLIGRRLAKQLRMLPEES
;
A
#
# COMPACT_ATOMS: atom_id res chain seq x y z
N ARG A 1 29.11 -12.18 48.69
CA ARG A 1 29.94 -11.06 49.24
C ARG A 1 29.04 -9.84 49.42
N VAL A 2 28.75 -9.48 50.65
CA VAL A 2 27.95 -8.30 51.01
C VAL A 2 28.91 -7.11 51.02
N LYS A 3 28.63 -6.06 50.22
CA LYS A 3 29.35 -4.78 50.28
C LYS A 3 28.57 -3.83 51.18
N ASN A 4 29.14 -3.43 52.32
CA ASN A 4 28.57 -2.44 53.20
C ASN A 4 28.96 -1.04 52.74
N PHE A 5 27.99 -0.16 52.50
CA PHE A 5 28.19 1.28 52.31
C PHE A 5 27.71 2.04 53.54
N ILE A 6 28.54 2.90 54.10
CA ILE A 6 28.19 3.73 55.28
C ILE A 6 27.73 5.09 54.75
N CYS A 7 26.47 5.44 54.95
CA CYS A 7 25.96 6.77 54.73
C CYS A 7 25.91 7.54 56.06
N LYS A 8 26.13 8.86 56.05
CA LYS A 8 26.34 9.74 57.21
C LYS A 8 25.18 9.86 58.21
N ASN A 9 24.14 9.06 58.14
CA ASN A 9 23.10 8.95 59.17
C ASN A 9 22.83 7.48 59.41
N SER A 10 23.64 6.85 60.21
CA SER A 10 23.47 5.61 61.04
C SER A 10 22.43 4.57 60.65
N GLN A 11 22.05 4.43 59.34
CA GLN A 11 21.31 3.29 58.86
C GLN A 11 22.20 2.52 57.87
N ILE A 12 22.55 1.28 58.22
CA ILE A 12 23.24 0.35 57.31
C ILE A 12 22.19 -0.13 56.33
N PHE A 13 22.29 0.38 55.10
CA PHE A 13 21.47 -0.13 53.97
C PHE A 13 22.15 -1.39 53.43
N VAL A 14 21.55 -2.54 53.67
CA VAL A 14 22.03 -3.80 53.11
C VAL A 14 21.36 -3.95 51.74
N MET A 15 22.15 -3.78 50.69
CA MET A 15 21.66 -4.01 49.32
C MET A 15 21.33 -5.48 49.14
N THR A 16 20.14 -5.77 48.63
CA THR A 16 19.71 -7.12 48.27
C THR A 16 20.41 -7.53 46.94
N ASN A 17 20.39 -8.82 46.63
CA ASN A 17 20.88 -9.30 45.35
C ASN A 17 20.09 -8.69 44.15
N GLU A 18 18.83 -8.33 44.38
CA GLU A 18 18.00 -7.63 43.38
C GLU A 18 18.46 -6.20 43.15
N ASP A 19 18.79 -5.46 44.22
CA ASP A 19 19.34 -4.09 44.11
C ASP A 19 20.66 -4.07 43.35
N ILE A 20 21.52 -5.07 43.59
CA ILE A 20 22.79 -5.22 42.85
C ILE A 20 22.53 -5.50 41.35
N ALA A 21 21.57 -6.38 41.05
CA ALA A 21 21.19 -6.70 39.67
C ALA A 21 20.62 -5.46 38.94
N TRP A 22 19.77 -4.68 39.62
CA TRP A 22 19.25 -3.43 39.08
C TRP A 22 20.33 -2.38 38.85
N GLU A 23 21.33 -2.28 39.75
CA GLU A 23 22.47 -1.36 39.58
C GLU A 23 23.36 -1.82 38.40
N GLU A 24 23.56 -3.10 38.19
CA GLU A 24 24.28 -3.64 37.04
C GLU A 24 23.54 -3.40 35.75
N LEU A 25 22.21 -3.64 35.70
CA LEU A 25 21.37 -3.37 34.54
C LEU A 25 21.35 -1.88 34.18
N SER A 26 21.34 -1.00 35.18
CA SER A 26 21.37 0.46 34.96
C SER A 26 22.70 0.98 34.37
N LYS A 27 23.78 0.20 34.51
CA LYS A 27 25.10 0.50 33.91
C LYS A 27 25.25 0.05 32.48
N ILE A 28 24.29 -0.78 31.98
CA ILE A 28 24.29 -1.16 30.56
C ILE A 28 23.92 0.08 29.75
N SER A 29 24.83 0.51 28.89
CA SER A 29 24.57 1.64 27.98
C SER A 29 23.35 1.33 27.12
N ALA A 30 22.30 2.14 27.24
CA ALA A 30 21.10 2.08 26.43
C ALA A 30 21.25 2.91 25.15
N ASP A 31 22.45 2.97 24.59
CA ASP A 31 22.66 3.65 23.32
C ASP A 31 21.81 2.97 22.24
N PRO A 32 20.91 3.71 21.59
CA PRO A 32 20.10 3.13 20.53
C PRO A 32 21.05 2.59 19.44
N PRO A 33 20.77 1.40 18.88
CA PRO A 33 21.60 0.85 17.82
C PRO A 33 21.69 1.85 16.66
N GLU A 34 22.87 1.96 16.05
CA GLU A 34 23.08 2.84 14.90
C GLU A 34 21.98 2.63 13.85
N ALA A 35 21.41 3.77 13.42
CA ALA A 35 20.36 3.71 12.41
C ALA A 35 20.93 3.18 11.10
N ARG A 36 20.31 2.14 10.54
CA ARG A 36 20.71 1.56 9.25
C ARG A 36 20.64 2.59 8.13
N ASP A 37 21.61 2.60 7.26
CA ASP A 37 21.63 3.43 6.06
C ASP A 37 20.35 3.25 5.23
N LYS A 38 19.77 4.38 4.83
CA LYS A 38 18.51 4.42 4.07
C LYS A 38 18.75 4.85 2.62
N CYS A 39 18.13 4.15 1.71
CA CYS A 39 18.10 4.56 0.30
C CYS A 39 17.47 5.96 0.16
N ILE A 40 18.13 6.85 -0.56
CA ILE A 40 17.69 8.23 -0.78
C ILE A 40 16.33 8.27 -1.50
N GLN A 41 16.06 7.34 -2.44
CA GLN A 41 14.83 7.31 -3.22
C GLN A 41 13.66 6.70 -2.44
N CYS A 42 13.72 5.41 -2.10
CA CYS A 42 12.60 4.70 -1.49
C CYS A 42 12.51 4.86 0.05
N LYS A 43 13.53 5.48 0.68
CA LYS A 43 13.64 5.71 2.15
C LYS A 43 13.64 4.43 2.98
N ARG A 44 13.86 3.27 2.36
CA ARG A 44 14.03 1.98 3.05
C ARG A 44 15.49 1.75 3.38
N PRO A 45 15.81 0.89 4.39
CA PRO A 45 17.18 0.46 4.60
C PRO A 45 17.77 -0.09 3.30
N VAL A 46 19.04 0.22 3.03
CA VAL A 46 19.72 -0.14 1.76
C VAL A 46 19.63 -1.63 1.49
N ALA A 47 19.79 -2.48 2.52
CA ALA A 47 19.70 -3.94 2.40
C ALA A 47 18.34 -4.46 1.87
N VAL A 48 17.25 -3.69 2.04
CA VAL A 48 15.89 -4.06 1.61
C VAL A 48 15.34 -3.09 0.56
N CYS A 49 16.23 -2.38 -0.13
CA CYS A 49 15.89 -1.45 -1.19
C CYS A 49 15.38 -2.18 -2.43
N TRP A 50 14.26 -1.74 -2.99
CA TRP A 50 13.68 -2.28 -4.22
C TRP A 50 13.91 -1.40 -5.45
N CYS A 51 14.62 -0.27 -5.29
CA CYS A 51 14.91 0.64 -6.41
C CYS A 51 15.68 0.00 -7.58
N PRO A 52 16.51 -1.04 -7.40
CA PRO A 52 17.10 -1.72 -8.53
C PRO A 52 16.08 -2.37 -9.49
N GLY A 53 14.85 -2.60 -9.03
CA GLY A 53 13.73 -3.07 -9.87
C GLY A 53 12.99 -1.96 -10.60
N LEU A 54 13.28 -0.68 -10.36
CA LEU A 54 12.67 0.43 -11.10
C LEU A 54 13.14 0.44 -12.56
N PRO A 55 12.34 0.97 -13.48
CA PRO A 55 12.77 1.19 -14.85
C PRO A 55 14.00 2.10 -14.87
N LYS A 56 14.97 1.80 -15.78
CA LYS A 56 16.20 2.60 -15.94
C LYS A 56 15.89 4.06 -16.26
N GLN A 57 14.88 4.29 -17.06
CA GLN A 57 14.30 5.60 -17.36
C GLN A 57 12.86 5.59 -16.86
N ARG A 58 12.46 6.65 -16.14
CA ARG A 58 11.09 6.80 -15.67
C ARG A 58 10.12 6.81 -16.84
N LEU A 59 8.99 6.16 -16.66
CA LEU A 59 7.98 6.07 -17.71
C LEU A 59 7.15 7.35 -17.77
N CYS A 60 6.86 7.80 -18.99
CA CYS A 60 6.06 8.99 -19.26
C CYS A 60 4.79 8.63 -20.05
N PRO A 61 3.79 7.97 -19.43
CA PRO A 61 2.49 7.78 -20.07
C PRO A 61 1.82 9.14 -20.32
N GLU A 62 0.89 9.22 -21.26
CA GLU A 62 0.12 10.46 -21.46
C GLU A 62 -0.80 10.73 -20.26
N SER A 63 -1.51 9.71 -19.80
CA SER A 63 -2.35 9.78 -18.61
C SER A 63 -1.55 9.89 -17.31
N ARG A 64 -2.20 10.31 -16.24
CA ARG A 64 -1.59 10.43 -14.92
C ARG A 64 -2.39 9.71 -13.84
N ILE A 65 -1.72 9.29 -12.78
CA ILE A 65 -2.32 8.64 -11.61
C ILE A 65 -2.45 9.65 -10.47
N ILE A 66 -3.63 9.70 -9.86
CA ILE A 66 -3.95 10.50 -8.69
C ILE A 66 -4.25 9.55 -7.54
N ILE A 67 -3.35 9.45 -6.57
CA ILE A 67 -3.49 8.56 -5.42
C ILE A 67 -4.11 9.34 -4.26
N LEU A 68 -5.30 8.95 -3.83
CA LEU A 68 -5.94 9.44 -2.61
C LEU A 68 -5.62 8.46 -1.48
N GLN A 69 -4.55 8.76 -0.72
CA GLN A 69 -3.96 7.85 0.26
C GLN A 69 -4.52 8.06 1.66
N HIS A 70 -4.97 6.99 2.30
CA HIS A 70 -5.34 7.02 3.72
C HIS A 70 -4.09 7.27 4.59
N PRO A 71 -4.16 8.12 5.65
CA PRO A 71 -2.99 8.48 6.46
C PRO A 71 -2.28 7.28 7.12
N ALA A 72 -3.03 6.22 7.45
CA ALA A 72 -2.45 5.01 8.05
C ALA A 72 -1.50 4.24 7.12
N GLU A 73 -1.61 4.44 5.79
CA GLU A 73 -0.73 3.77 4.82
C GLU A 73 0.71 4.29 4.88
N VAL A 74 0.91 5.54 5.34
CA VAL A 74 2.26 6.15 5.47
C VAL A 74 3.17 5.35 6.38
N LYS A 75 2.61 4.71 7.42
CA LYS A 75 3.36 3.93 8.43
C LYS A 75 3.62 2.48 8.02
N ARG A 76 3.10 2.03 6.88
CA ARG A 76 3.28 0.63 6.44
C ARG A 76 4.62 0.42 5.77
N CYS A 77 5.30 -0.67 6.14
CA CYS A 77 6.65 -0.99 5.62
C CYS A 77 6.62 -1.46 4.16
N LEU A 78 5.62 -2.26 3.78
CA LEU A 78 5.54 -2.94 2.49
C LEU A 78 4.49 -2.31 1.55
N ARG A 79 4.41 -0.97 1.55
CA ARG A 79 3.50 -0.21 0.68
C ARG A 79 4.02 -0.17 -0.76
N THR A 80 3.11 -0.24 -1.71
CA THR A 80 3.43 -0.30 -3.15
C THR A 80 3.16 1.01 -3.90
N ALA A 81 2.37 1.93 -3.34
CA ALA A 81 2.12 3.25 -3.93
C ALA A 81 3.41 4.06 -4.26
N PRO A 82 4.47 4.06 -3.41
CA PRO A 82 5.72 4.73 -3.75
C PRO A 82 6.44 4.16 -4.99
N MET A 83 6.18 2.90 -5.33
CA MET A 83 6.76 2.29 -6.53
C MET A 83 6.17 2.90 -7.80
N LEU A 84 4.85 3.23 -7.80
CA LEU A 84 4.22 3.99 -8.89
C LEU A 84 4.88 5.37 -9.04
N ALA A 85 4.98 6.11 -7.95
CA ALA A 85 5.52 7.47 -7.97
C ALA A 85 6.99 7.53 -8.43
N LEU A 86 7.80 6.52 -8.07
CA LEU A 86 9.22 6.47 -8.46
C LEU A 86 9.45 5.87 -9.87
N GLY A 87 8.51 5.07 -10.36
CA GLY A 87 8.59 4.48 -11.70
C GLY A 87 8.08 5.39 -12.81
N LEU A 88 7.31 6.44 -12.47
CA LEU A 88 6.74 7.41 -13.40
C LEU A 88 7.49 8.74 -13.33
N GLU A 89 7.47 9.51 -14.42
CA GLU A 89 8.01 10.86 -14.45
C GLU A 89 7.25 11.80 -13.51
N ASP A 90 7.90 12.92 -13.16
CA ASP A 90 7.32 13.93 -12.28
C ASP A 90 6.02 14.50 -12.90
N GLY A 91 5.01 14.65 -12.08
CA GLY A 91 3.67 15.04 -12.52
C GLY A 91 2.78 13.90 -13.03
N LYS A 92 3.32 12.72 -13.33
CA LYS A 92 2.54 11.56 -13.80
C LYS A 92 1.96 10.71 -12.67
N CYS A 93 2.44 10.87 -11.43
CA CYS A 93 1.85 10.25 -10.24
C CYS A 93 1.82 11.24 -9.09
N MET A 94 0.63 11.67 -8.68
CA MET A 94 0.43 12.61 -7.60
C MET A 94 -0.24 11.91 -6.41
N THR A 95 0.22 12.19 -5.19
CA THR A 95 -0.34 11.57 -3.98
C THR A 95 -0.86 12.62 -3.01
N PHE A 96 -2.14 12.57 -2.72
CA PHE A 96 -2.82 13.39 -1.72
C PHE A 96 -3.18 12.56 -0.50
N ARG A 97 -2.89 13.06 0.71
CA ARG A 97 -3.10 12.32 1.96
C ARG A 97 -4.26 12.89 2.75
N GLY A 98 -5.22 12.02 3.08
CA GLY A 98 -6.40 12.44 3.83
C GLY A 98 -7.40 11.31 4.05
N LYS A 99 -8.47 11.64 4.78
CA LYS A 99 -9.65 10.77 4.96
C LYS A 99 -10.86 11.28 4.17
N LYS A 100 -10.77 12.52 3.65
CA LYS A 100 -11.79 13.21 2.87
C LYS A 100 -11.09 14.05 1.79
N PHE A 101 -11.67 14.11 0.59
CA PHE A 101 -11.12 14.79 -0.58
C PHE A 101 -12.23 15.51 -1.39
N PRO A 102 -11.92 16.67 -2.05
CA PRO A 102 -10.75 17.49 -1.77
C PRO A 102 -10.87 18.25 -0.45
N LEU A 103 -9.75 18.73 0.07
CA LEU A 103 -9.67 19.71 1.16
C LEU A 103 -8.80 20.90 0.69
N PRO A 104 -8.89 22.09 1.28
CA PRO A 104 -8.09 23.25 0.86
C PRO A 104 -6.58 23.02 0.83
N LYS A 105 -6.06 22.15 1.69
CA LYS A 105 -4.64 21.74 1.70
C LYS A 105 -4.20 20.85 0.54
N HIS A 106 -5.15 20.37 -0.27
CA HIS A 106 -4.86 19.52 -1.42
C HIS A 106 -4.85 20.38 -2.68
N GLU A 107 -3.78 21.19 -2.83
CA GLU A 107 -3.60 22.12 -3.94
C GLU A 107 -3.76 21.42 -5.29
N GLY A 108 -4.53 22.00 -6.21
CA GLY A 108 -4.80 21.51 -7.56
C GLY A 108 -5.70 20.27 -7.63
N LEU A 109 -6.08 19.65 -6.49
CA LEU A 109 -6.89 18.43 -6.53
C LEU A 109 -8.33 18.72 -6.97
N ALA A 110 -8.90 19.84 -6.56
CA ALA A 110 -10.27 20.19 -6.92
C ALA A 110 -10.43 20.36 -8.43
N GLU A 111 -9.49 21.01 -9.09
CA GLU A 111 -9.43 21.20 -10.54
C GLU A 111 -9.30 19.85 -11.26
N ILE A 112 -8.43 18.96 -10.75
CA ILE A 112 -8.27 17.62 -11.30
C ILE A 112 -9.56 16.82 -11.18
N LEU A 113 -10.26 16.87 -10.04
CA LEU A 113 -11.49 16.12 -9.86
C LEU A 113 -12.67 16.68 -10.69
N ASN A 114 -12.62 17.95 -11.08
CA ASN A 114 -13.61 18.58 -11.95
C ASN A 114 -13.33 18.40 -13.45
N ASP A 115 -12.15 17.90 -13.82
CA ASP A 115 -11.82 17.62 -15.22
C ASP A 115 -12.67 16.46 -15.75
N LYS A 116 -13.26 16.64 -16.94
CA LYS A 116 -14.12 15.64 -17.60
C LYS A 116 -13.40 14.32 -17.93
N ASP A 117 -12.07 14.35 -18.09
CA ASP A 117 -11.24 13.18 -18.35
C ASP A 117 -10.75 12.51 -17.05
N THR A 118 -11.25 12.97 -15.88
CA THR A 118 -11.01 12.30 -14.60
C THR A 118 -11.96 11.14 -14.40
N ILE A 119 -11.37 9.99 -14.04
CA ILE A 119 -12.08 8.74 -13.78
C ILE A 119 -11.65 8.16 -12.42
N LEU A 120 -12.59 7.51 -11.74
CA LEU A 120 -12.34 6.84 -10.47
C LEU A 120 -12.27 5.34 -10.66
N LEU A 121 -11.15 4.72 -10.29
CA LEU A 121 -11.05 3.28 -10.26
C LEU A 121 -11.51 2.76 -8.88
N TYR A 122 -12.79 2.46 -8.78
CA TYR A 122 -13.42 1.96 -7.56
C TYR A 122 -14.68 1.15 -7.90
N PRO A 123 -14.87 -0.06 -7.33
CA PRO A 123 -16.02 -0.91 -7.64
C PRO A 123 -17.30 -0.43 -6.92
N SER A 124 -17.74 0.80 -7.25
CA SER A 124 -19.02 1.34 -6.78
C SER A 124 -20.20 0.71 -7.56
N PRO A 125 -21.43 0.82 -7.03
CA PRO A 125 -22.62 0.50 -7.80
C PRO A 125 -22.62 1.25 -9.15
N GLY A 126 -22.87 0.56 -10.25
CA GLY A 126 -22.84 1.15 -11.60
C GLY A 126 -21.46 1.33 -12.22
N ALA A 127 -20.36 0.97 -11.53
CA ALA A 127 -19.00 1.04 -12.09
C ALA A 127 -18.87 0.14 -13.35
N MET A 128 -18.46 0.75 -14.46
CA MET A 128 -18.23 0.07 -15.74
C MET A 128 -16.88 -0.66 -15.76
N ALA A 129 -16.70 -1.58 -16.67
CA ALA A 129 -15.39 -2.20 -16.87
C ALA A 129 -14.42 -1.22 -17.53
N LEU A 130 -13.19 -1.10 -16.99
CA LEU A 130 -12.19 -0.14 -17.48
C LEU A 130 -11.79 -0.38 -18.94
N ASN A 131 -11.77 -1.62 -19.39
CA ASN A 131 -11.47 -2.01 -20.77
C ASN A 131 -12.56 -1.63 -21.80
N LYS A 132 -13.65 -0.98 -21.37
CA LYS A 132 -14.63 -0.36 -22.26
C LYS A 132 -14.29 1.08 -22.62
N LEU A 133 -13.26 1.67 -22.01
CA LEU A 133 -12.76 2.98 -22.38
C LEU A 133 -11.85 2.87 -23.60
N ASP A 134 -11.93 3.88 -24.45
CA ASP A 134 -10.99 4.03 -25.55
C ASP A 134 -9.60 4.35 -25.00
N PRO A 135 -8.54 3.70 -25.49
CA PRO A 135 -7.18 4.10 -25.19
C PRO A 135 -6.90 5.54 -25.65
N VAL A 136 -5.95 6.18 -24.97
CA VAL A 136 -5.49 7.54 -25.33
C VAL A 136 -5.12 7.62 -26.80
N GLY A 137 -5.51 8.71 -27.46
CA GLY A 137 -5.29 8.94 -28.89
C GLY A 137 -6.26 8.21 -29.83
N THR A 138 -7.01 7.22 -29.32
CA THR A 138 -8.04 6.52 -30.11
C THR A 138 -9.34 7.34 -30.07
N ASN A 139 -9.98 7.52 -31.23
CA ASN A 139 -11.23 8.29 -31.36
C ASN A 139 -11.17 9.71 -30.75
N GLY A 140 -9.97 10.34 -30.75
CA GLY A 140 -9.77 11.64 -30.16
C GLY A 140 -9.81 11.66 -28.61
N GLN A 141 -9.70 10.49 -27.96
CA GLN A 141 -9.66 10.41 -26.51
C GLN A 141 -8.42 11.12 -25.94
N ARG A 142 -8.64 12.03 -25.03
CA ARG A 142 -7.61 12.76 -24.30
C ARG A 142 -7.02 11.91 -23.17
N PRO A 143 -5.80 12.25 -22.69
CA PRO A 143 -5.19 11.60 -21.54
C PRO A 143 -6.11 11.64 -20.30
N TYR A 144 -6.14 10.53 -19.56
CA TYR A 144 -6.97 10.39 -18.37
C TYR A 144 -6.28 10.86 -17.08
N ASN A 145 -7.06 11.37 -16.13
CA ASN A 145 -6.67 11.48 -14.74
C ASN A 145 -7.26 10.27 -13.99
N LEU A 146 -6.45 9.25 -13.71
CA LEU A 146 -6.87 8.04 -13.04
C LEU A 146 -6.78 8.20 -11.52
N VAL A 147 -7.92 8.29 -10.85
CA VAL A 147 -7.99 8.38 -9.38
C VAL A 147 -8.01 6.98 -8.76
N LEU A 148 -7.07 6.72 -7.86
CA LEU A 148 -6.96 5.49 -7.05
C LEU A 148 -7.14 5.80 -5.56
N LEU A 149 -7.88 4.95 -4.84
CA LEU A 149 -8.02 5.03 -3.39
C LEU A 149 -7.02 4.06 -2.75
N ASP A 150 -5.99 4.60 -2.09
CA ASP A 150 -4.93 3.81 -1.47
C ASP A 150 -5.17 3.59 0.02
N GLY A 151 -5.41 2.35 0.37
CA GLY A 151 -5.72 1.90 1.72
C GLY A 151 -6.27 0.49 1.75
N THR A 152 -6.57 -0.02 2.95
CA THR A 152 -7.38 -1.24 3.05
C THR A 152 -8.80 -1.00 2.50
N TRP A 153 -9.50 -2.05 2.12
CA TRP A 153 -10.89 -1.92 1.66
C TRP A 153 -11.80 -1.08 2.57
N PRO A 154 -11.77 -1.23 3.93
CA PRO A 154 -12.50 -0.33 4.82
C PRO A 154 -12.05 1.12 4.74
N GLN A 155 -10.74 1.35 4.60
CA GLN A 155 -10.19 2.71 4.49
C GLN A 155 -10.60 3.36 3.16
N ALA A 156 -10.48 2.63 2.05
CA ALA A 156 -10.95 3.09 0.74
C ALA A 156 -12.44 3.39 0.74
N LYS A 157 -13.26 2.50 1.35
CA LYS A 157 -14.70 2.72 1.52
C LYS A 157 -14.98 3.98 2.36
N ALA A 158 -14.25 4.18 3.45
CA ALA A 158 -14.40 5.38 4.30
C ALA A 158 -14.03 6.66 3.56
N ILE A 159 -12.93 6.65 2.77
CA ILE A 159 -12.54 7.78 1.91
C ILE A 159 -13.66 8.09 0.90
N TYR A 160 -14.14 7.07 0.19
CA TYR A 160 -15.19 7.21 -0.81
C TYR A 160 -16.44 7.88 -0.22
N HIS A 161 -16.97 7.33 0.90
CA HIS A 161 -18.18 7.89 1.53
C HIS A 161 -17.98 9.27 2.17
N ALA A 162 -16.77 9.59 2.62
CA ALA A 162 -16.48 10.90 3.19
C ALA A 162 -16.23 11.99 2.14
N SER A 163 -16.12 11.63 0.86
CA SER A 163 -15.69 12.54 -0.23
C SER A 163 -16.76 12.65 -1.32
N PRO A 164 -17.77 13.55 -1.17
CA PRO A 164 -18.88 13.67 -2.13
C PRO A 164 -18.43 13.93 -3.57
N ALA A 165 -17.32 14.65 -3.77
CA ALA A 165 -16.76 14.90 -5.11
C ALA A 165 -16.45 13.62 -5.89
N LEU A 166 -16.16 12.50 -5.19
CA LEU A 166 -15.87 11.23 -5.84
C LEU A 166 -17.12 10.55 -6.42
N TYR A 167 -18.33 10.92 -5.96
CA TYR A 167 -19.58 10.39 -6.51
C TYR A 167 -19.91 10.96 -7.88
N LEU A 168 -19.34 12.12 -8.21
CA LEU A 168 -19.54 12.80 -9.47
C LEU A 168 -18.66 12.22 -10.59
N LEU A 169 -17.62 11.47 -10.22
CA LEU A 169 -16.71 10.89 -11.18
C LEU A 169 -17.31 9.64 -11.84
N ARG A 170 -16.98 9.45 -13.11
CA ARG A 170 -17.23 8.20 -13.80
C ARG A 170 -16.43 7.09 -13.13
N ALA A 171 -17.13 6.12 -12.52
CA ALA A 171 -16.50 5.03 -11.80
C ALA A 171 -16.27 3.81 -12.71
N TYR A 172 -15.08 3.24 -12.59
CA TYR A 172 -14.65 2.06 -13.34
C TYR A 172 -14.10 1.00 -12.40
N LYS A 173 -14.11 -0.26 -12.87
CA LYS A 173 -13.55 -1.41 -12.19
C LYS A 173 -12.70 -2.24 -13.15
N LEU A 174 -11.67 -2.87 -12.64
CA LEU A 174 -10.92 -3.87 -13.37
C LEU A 174 -11.73 -5.18 -13.42
N VAL A 175 -11.75 -5.82 -14.58
CA VAL A 175 -12.38 -7.13 -14.80
C VAL A 175 -11.38 -8.06 -15.48
N GLY A 176 -11.50 -9.37 -15.24
CA GLY A 176 -10.56 -10.35 -15.81
C GLY A 176 -9.10 -10.10 -15.35
N VAL A 177 -8.93 -9.64 -14.09
CA VAL A 177 -7.59 -9.32 -13.55
C VAL A 177 -6.76 -10.59 -13.40
N PRO A 178 -5.44 -10.53 -13.70
CA PRO A 178 -4.53 -11.62 -13.39
C PRO A 178 -4.39 -11.82 -11.89
N ALA A 179 -3.89 -12.98 -11.48
CA ALA A 179 -3.50 -13.21 -10.09
C ALA A 179 -2.47 -12.18 -9.63
N SER A 180 -2.52 -11.80 -8.36
CA SER A 180 -1.56 -10.85 -7.79
C SER A 180 -0.16 -11.46 -7.74
N GLU A 181 0.82 -10.70 -8.22
CA GLU A 181 2.23 -11.03 -8.16
C GLU A 181 2.88 -10.62 -6.82
N TYR A 182 2.08 -10.03 -5.89
CA TYR A 182 2.51 -9.72 -4.53
C TYR A 182 2.44 -10.96 -3.63
N VAL A 183 3.18 -11.98 -3.99
CA VAL A 183 3.12 -13.35 -3.44
C VAL A 183 3.41 -13.46 -1.95
N ILE A 184 4.10 -12.50 -1.35
CA ILE A 184 4.42 -12.46 0.09
C ILE A 184 3.32 -11.84 0.95
N ARG A 185 2.17 -11.49 0.36
CA ARG A 185 1.03 -10.89 1.06
C ARG A 185 -0.23 -11.70 0.84
N THR A 186 -0.84 -12.16 1.95
CA THR A 186 -2.15 -12.81 1.89
C THR A 186 -3.22 -11.84 1.43
N GLN A 187 -3.80 -12.09 0.27
CA GLN A 187 -4.92 -11.33 -0.26
C GLN A 187 -6.26 -11.89 0.25
N PRO A 188 -7.32 -11.05 0.38
CA PRO A 188 -8.64 -11.55 0.77
C PRO A 188 -9.27 -12.45 -0.30
N THR A 189 -9.17 -12.07 -1.58
CA THR A 189 -9.65 -12.80 -2.74
C THR A 189 -8.57 -12.89 -3.81
N GLU A 190 -8.72 -13.79 -4.78
CA GLU A 190 -7.75 -13.99 -5.87
C GLU A 190 -7.57 -12.75 -6.76
N GLY A 191 -8.65 -11.97 -6.95
CA GLY A 191 -8.62 -10.75 -7.76
C GLY A 191 -8.16 -9.48 -7.03
N CYS A 192 -7.64 -9.57 -5.80
CA CYS A 192 -7.16 -8.40 -5.05
C CYS A 192 -5.72 -8.05 -5.45
N LEU A 193 -5.58 -6.96 -6.18
CA LEU A 193 -4.28 -6.39 -6.58
C LEU A 193 -3.75 -5.38 -5.55
N SER A 194 -2.44 -5.19 -5.50
CA SER A 194 -1.82 -4.07 -4.78
C SER A 194 -2.03 -2.76 -5.54
N THR A 195 -1.76 -1.62 -4.89
CA THR A 195 -1.89 -0.29 -5.51
C THR A 195 -0.99 -0.16 -6.74
N LEU A 196 0.22 -0.71 -6.69
CA LEU A 196 1.12 -0.75 -7.85
C LEU A 196 0.52 -1.56 -8.99
N GLU A 197 0.09 -2.80 -8.73
CA GLU A 197 -0.48 -3.68 -9.76
C GLU A 197 -1.73 -3.08 -10.38
N THR A 198 -2.59 -2.50 -9.53
CA THR A 198 -3.82 -1.82 -9.96
C THR A 198 -3.51 -0.64 -10.87
N GLY A 199 -2.58 0.24 -10.47
CA GLY A 199 -2.17 1.40 -11.25
C GLY A 199 -1.48 1.02 -12.55
N ALA A 200 -0.56 0.06 -12.52
CA ALA A 200 0.17 -0.42 -13.68
C ALA A 200 -0.77 -1.08 -14.72
N LEU A 201 -1.70 -1.93 -14.26
CA LEU A 201 -2.69 -2.57 -15.13
C LEU A 201 -3.65 -1.54 -15.73
N ALA A 202 -4.14 -0.61 -14.92
CA ALA A 202 -5.05 0.42 -15.40
C ALA A 202 -4.38 1.32 -16.43
N LEU A 203 -3.14 1.79 -16.19
CA LEU A 203 -2.38 2.57 -17.18
C LEU A 203 -2.16 1.77 -18.47
N SER A 204 -1.80 0.48 -18.38
CA SER A 204 -1.57 -0.32 -19.58
C SER A 204 -2.82 -0.43 -20.47
N ILE A 205 -4.02 -0.45 -19.85
CA ILE A 205 -5.30 -0.44 -20.57
C ILE A 205 -5.55 0.94 -21.18
N LEU A 206 -5.42 2.01 -20.40
CA LEU A 206 -5.70 3.38 -20.84
C LEU A 206 -4.75 3.89 -21.93
N GLU A 207 -3.50 3.46 -21.87
CA GLU A 207 -2.47 3.81 -22.88
C GLU A 207 -2.42 2.82 -24.07
N GLY A 208 -3.20 1.75 -24.04
CA GLY A 208 -3.14 0.68 -25.05
C GLY A 208 -1.77 -0.03 -25.12
N ASN A 209 -0.98 0.03 -24.04
CA ASN A 209 0.41 -0.47 -24.00
C ASN A 209 0.63 -1.49 -22.86
N GLN A 210 0.59 -2.78 -23.21
CA GLN A 210 0.79 -3.88 -22.26
C GLN A 210 2.19 -3.89 -21.61
N GLN A 211 3.20 -3.33 -22.24
CA GLN A 211 4.58 -3.31 -21.71
C GLN A 211 4.67 -2.45 -20.44
N LEU A 212 3.85 -1.40 -20.32
CA LEU A 212 3.84 -0.52 -19.14
C LEU A 212 3.63 -1.33 -17.85
N ARG A 213 2.68 -2.26 -17.84
CA ARG A 213 2.44 -3.12 -16.66
C ARG A 213 3.68 -3.91 -16.30
N ASN A 214 4.28 -4.60 -17.26
CA ASN A 214 5.42 -5.49 -17.00
C ASN A 214 6.64 -4.72 -16.46
N ILE A 215 6.91 -3.55 -17.03
CA ILE A 215 8.03 -2.70 -16.60
C ILE A 215 7.78 -2.16 -15.18
N MET A 216 6.55 -1.71 -14.90
CA MET A 216 6.20 -1.11 -13.60
C MET A 216 6.20 -2.12 -12.45
N LEU A 217 6.01 -3.42 -12.71
CA LEU A 217 6.05 -4.46 -11.68
C LEU A 217 7.46 -4.84 -11.22
N GLY A 218 8.50 -4.40 -11.91
CA GLY A 218 9.89 -4.70 -11.57
C GLY A 218 10.26 -4.49 -10.08
N PRO A 219 9.95 -3.34 -9.45
CA PRO A 219 10.24 -3.13 -8.02
C PRO A 219 9.46 -4.06 -7.09
N LEU A 220 8.25 -4.51 -7.47
CA LEU A 220 7.48 -5.49 -6.71
C LEU A 220 8.14 -6.87 -6.77
N HIS A 221 8.56 -7.30 -7.96
CA HIS A 221 9.28 -8.56 -8.14
C HIS A 221 10.58 -8.57 -7.34
N TYR A 222 11.32 -7.45 -7.37
CA TYR A 222 12.55 -7.28 -6.61
C TYR A 222 12.29 -7.39 -5.10
N LEU A 223 11.25 -6.72 -4.61
CA LEU A 223 10.82 -6.81 -3.22
C LEU A 223 10.44 -8.24 -2.82
N CYS A 224 9.60 -8.91 -3.62
CA CYS A 224 9.15 -10.27 -3.32
C CYS A 224 10.32 -11.26 -3.32
N ARG A 225 11.20 -11.20 -4.33
CA ARG A 225 12.40 -12.06 -4.41
C ARG A 225 13.25 -11.89 -3.16
N PHE A 226 13.62 -10.66 -2.81
CA PHE A 226 14.41 -10.40 -1.61
C PHE A 226 13.77 -10.96 -0.33
N GLN A 227 12.46 -10.79 -0.16
CA GLN A 227 11.76 -11.30 1.03
C GLN A 227 11.75 -12.82 1.06
N LEU A 228 11.54 -13.49 -0.07
CA LEU A 228 11.57 -14.96 -0.18
C LEU A 228 12.96 -15.52 0.12
N GLU A 229 14.01 -14.90 -0.40
CA GLU A 229 15.42 -15.26 -0.12
C GLU A 229 15.77 -15.08 1.37
N ASN A 230 15.03 -14.24 2.11
CA ASN A 230 15.22 -13.98 3.54
C ASN A 230 14.13 -14.61 4.42
N GLY A 231 13.56 -15.74 4.00
CA GLY A 231 12.69 -16.58 4.82
C GLY A 231 11.20 -16.23 4.79
N ALA A 232 10.76 -15.28 3.96
CA ALA A 232 9.33 -15.13 3.70
C ALA A 232 8.81 -16.33 2.91
N VAL A 233 7.51 -16.61 3.05
CA VAL A 233 6.83 -17.67 2.31
C VAL A 233 5.81 -17.08 1.34
N THR A 234 5.53 -17.81 0.27
CA THR A 234 4.45 -17.47 -0.64
C THR A 234 3.10 -17.70 0.03
N HIS A 235 2.19 -16.75 -0.17
CA HIS A 235 0.85 -16.81 0.38
C HIS A 235 -0.18 -16.99 -0.74
N GLN A 236 -1.12 -17.87 -0.49
CA GLN A 236 -2.35 -17.97 -1.28
C GLN A 236 -3.41 -17.01 -0.75
N SER A 237 -4.40 -16.67 -1.57
CA SER A 237 -5.52 -15.86 -1.10
C SER A 237 -6.33 -16.60 -0.02
N LYS A 238 -7.00 -15.85 0.85
CA LYS A 238 -7.90 -16.46 1.85
C LYS A 238 -9.01 -17.22 1.17
N GLU A 239 -9.52 -16.70 0.06
CA GLU A 239 -10.54 -17.35 -0.76
C GLU A 239 -10.07 -18.73 -1.23
N PHE A 240 -8.85 -18.82 -1.79
CA PHE A 240 -8.26 -20.09 -2.20
C PHE A 240 -8.15 -21.08 -1.04
N LEU A 241 -7.56 -20.65 0.09
CA LEU A 241 -7.40 -21.49 1.27
C LEU A 241 -8.74 -21.98 1.83
N ILE A 242 -9.80 -21.15 1.76
CA ILE A 242 -11.14 -21.54 2.19
C ILE A 242 -11.74 -22.57 1.21
N LYS A 243 -11.61 -22.35 -0.10
CA LYS A 243 -12.05 -23.33 -1.12
C LYS A 243 -11.35 -24.68 -0.95
N GLN A 244 -10.07 -24.67 -0.61
CA GLN A 244 -9.27 -25.88 -0.34
C GLN A 244 -9.46 -26.45 1.07
N LYS A 245 -10.29 -25.83 1.93
CA LYS A 245 -10.51 -26.21 3.35
C LYS A 245 -9.23 -26.19 4.20
N THR A 246 -8.21 -25.42 3.79
CA THR A 246 -6.92 -25.29 4.47
C THR A 246 -6.76 -23.95 5.20
N TYR A 247 -7.80 -23.13 5.27
CA TYR A 247 -7.75 -21.84 5.98
C TYR A 247 -7.66 -22.06 7.49
N PRO A 248 -6.57 -21.57 8.16
CA PRO A 248 -6.26 -21.95 9.54
C PRO A 248 -7.09 -21.23 10.64
N LYS A 249 -7.96 -20.30 10.24
CA LYS A 249 -8.73 -19.46 11.18
C LYS A 249 -10.22 -19.60 10.95
N LEU A 250 -11.02 -19.30 12.00
CA LEU A 250 -12.47 -19.20 11.86
C LEU A 250 -12.83 -18.09 10.84
N ILE A 251 -13.81 -18.39 10.00
CA ILE A 251 -14.30 -17.46 9.00
C ILE A 251 -15.25 -16.48 9.69
N GLY A 252 -14.79 -15.27 9.98
CA GLY A 252 -15.63 -14.24 10.57
C GLY A 252 -16.67 -13.71 9.55
N ARG A 253 -17.80 -13.19 10.06
CA ARG A 253 -18.94 -12.66 9.24
C ARG A 253 -18.50 -11.75 8.10
N ARG A 254 -17.52 -10.89 8.34
CA ARG A 254 -17.02 -9.95 7.34
C ARG A 254 -16.35 -10.64 6.14
N LEU A 255 -15.52 -11.66 6.38
CA LEU A 255 -14.87 -12.42 5.32
C LEU A 255 -15.90 -13.28 4.59
N ALA A 256 -16.84 -13.90 5.31
CA ALA A 256 -17.93 -14.67 4.75
C ALA A 256 -18.82 -13.83 3.82
N LYS A 257 -19.19 -12.60 4.23
CA LYS A 257 -19.93 -11.66 3.36
C LYS A 257 -19.12 -11.24 2.12
N GLN A 258 -17.82 -10.97 2.29
CA GLN A 258 -16.93 -10.60 1.18
C GLN A 258 -16.80 -11.72 0.14
N LEU A 259 -16.81 -12.97 0.57
CA LEU A 259 -16.77 -14.17 -0.27
C LEU A 259 -18.14 -14.65 -0.75
N ARG A 260 -19.20 -13.90 -0.47
CA ARG A 260 -20.60 -14.27 -0.77
C ARG A 260 -21.02 -15.64 -0.22
N MET A 261 -20.44 -16.00 0.94
CA MET A 261 -20.77 -17.24 1.65
C MET A 261 -22.02 -17.12 2.54
N LEU A 262 -22.48 -15.90 2.79
CA LEU A 262 -23.72 -15.58 3.50
C LEU A 262 -24.73 -15.02 2.50
N PRO A 263 -26.05 -15.34 2.62
CA PRO A 263 -27.09 -14.70 1.85
C PRO A 263 -27.05 -13.17 2.10
N GLU A 264 -27.34 -12.39 1.06
CA GLU A 264 -27.52 -10.95 1.20
C GLU A 264 -28.72 -10.74 2.13
N GLU A 265 -28.50 -10.07 3.27
CA GLU A 265 -29.59 -9.64 4.14
C GLU A 265 -30.44 -8.66 3.31
N SER A 266 -31.66 -9.08 3.02
CA SER A 266 -32.71 -8.29 2.34
C SER A 266 -33.11 -7.06 3.14
#